data_a5d493e70c17d6b0e3f33d10c3274718
#
_entry.id   a5d493e70c17d6b0e3f33d10c3274718
#
_cell.length_a   1.000
_cell.length_b   1.000
_cell.length_c   1.000
_cell.angle_alpha   90.00
_cell.angle_beta   90.00
_cell.angle_gamma   90.00
#
_symmetry.space_group_name_H-M   'P 1'
#
loop_
_entity.id
_entity.type
_entity.pdbx_description
1 polymer ?
#
loop_
_entity_poly.entity_id
_entity_poly.type
_entity_poly.pdbx_seq_one_letter_code
_entity_poly.pdbx_strand_id
1 'polypeptide(L)'
;MVSLHPKRMLVPTDFSDQASRAVDEAISLVDKPGQLTVLHVAPPITHFAEADPVISWNTVNDEAREGHLLEMLQKKYSDPKYAGVHFHIAFGSPAEEIARVAKEDQAELIMLPSHGRTGLARIMIGSVAERVVRLAHCPVFVLRD
;
A
#
# COMPACT_ATOMS: atom_id res chain seq x y z
N MET A 1 12.14 -2.09 20.50
CA MET A 1 12.42 -3.48 20.10
C MET A 1 11.49 -3.89 18.97
N VAL A 2 12.02 -4.41 17.89
CA VAL A 2 11.20 -4.90 16.78
C VAL A 2 10.52 -6.19 17.18
N SER A 3 9.20 -6.24 17.14
CA SER A 3 8.47 -7.48 17.37
C SER A 3 8.50 -8.31 16.07
N LEU A 4 8.88 -9.58 16.19
CA LEU A 4 8.80 -10.52 15.08
C LEU A 4 7.37 -10.99 14.81
N HIS A 5 6.44 -10.66 15.71
CA HIS A 5 5.01 -10.91 15.58
C HIS A 5 4.26 -9.60 15.78
N PRO A 6 4.28 -8.71 14.76
CA PRO A 6 3.62 -7.43 14.88
C PRO A 6 2.10 -7.61 14.97
N LYS A 7 1.48 -6.84 15.84
CA LYS A 7 0.03 -6.85 16.01
C LYS A 7 -0.69 -5.96 15.00
N ARG A 8 0.05 -5.08 14.35
CA ARG A 8 -0.45 -4.18 13.30
C ARG A 8 0.62 -3.99 12.26
N MET A 9 0.35 -4.49 11.06
CA MET A 9 1.24 -4.32 9.91
C MET A 9 0.54 -3.54 8.80
N LEU A 10 1.32 -2.75 8.08
CA LEU A 10 0.88 -2.07 6.88
C LEU A 10 1.70 -2.54 5.69
N VAL A 11 1.02 -2.93 4.61
CA VAL A 11 1.66 -3.28 3.33
C VAL A 11 1.06 -2.42 2.24
N PRO A 12 1.83 -1.48 1.65
CA PRO A 12 1.35 -0.77 0.48
C PRO A 12 1.37 -1.65 -0.75
N THR A 13 0.41 -1.44 -1.64
CA THR A 13 0.31 -2.14 -2.92
C THR A 13 0.07 -1.17 -4.07
N ASP A 14 0.76 -1.41 -5.18
CA ASP A 14 0.53 -0.78 -6.47
C ASP A 14 -0.09 -1.75 -7.48
N PHE A 15 -0.66 -2.84 -6.99
CA PHE A 15 -1.21 -3.97 -7.76
C PHE A 15 -0.15 -4.80 -8.52
N SER A 16 1.13 -4.53 -8.32
CA SER A 16 2.21 -5.33 -8.94
C SER A 16 2.34 -6.70 -8.26
N ASP A 17 3.01 -7.62 -8.98
CA ASP A 17 3.32 -8.95 -8.42
C ASP A 17 4.27 -8.86 -7.23
N GLN A 18 5.21 -7.91 -7.25
CA GLN A 18 6.11 -7.66 -6.14
C GLN A 18 5.35 -7.23 -4.88
N ALA A 19 4.35 -6.35 -5.03
CA ALA A 19 3.51 -5.94 -3.92
C ALA A 19 2.68 -7.13 -3.39
N SER A 20 2.17 -8.00 -4.27
CA SER A 20 1.45 -9.19 -3.86
C SER A 20 2.34 -10.17 -3.07
N ARG A 21 3.60 -10.31 -3.46
CA ARG A 21 4.56 -11.10 -2.67
C ARG A 21 4.76 -10.51 -1.28
N ALA A 22 4.84 -9.19 -1.18
CA ALA A 22 4.94 -8.51 0.12
C ALA A 22 3.71 -8.79 0.99
N VAL A 23 2.51 -8.78 0.41
CA VAL A 23 1.27 -9.14 1.13
C VAL A 23 1.32 -10.59 1.61
N ASP A 24 1.77 -11.52 0.78
CA ASP A 24 1.88 -12.94 1.16
C ASP A 24 2.89 -13.15 2.28
N GLU A 25 4.04 -12.49 2.24
CA GLU A 25 5.01 -12.55 3.32
C GLU A 25 4.44 -11.96 4.61
N ALA A 26 3.77 -10.82 4.52
CA ALA A 26 3.18 -10.16 5.67
C ALA A 26 2.11 -11.02 6.34
N ILE A 27 1.25 -11.68 5.57
CA ILE A 27 0.19 -12.55 6.12
C ILE A 27 0.78 -13.71 6.93
N SER A 28 1.98 -14.16 6.58
CA SER A 28 2.68 -15.23 7.32
C SER A 28 3.29 -14.76 8.64
N LEU A 29 3.47 -13.45 8.82
CA LEU A 29 4.09 -12.86 10.01
C LEU A 29 3.08 -12.43 11.07
N VAL A 30 1.83 -12.22 10.69
CA VAL A 30 0.77 -11.86 11.65
C VAL A 30 0.08 -13.10 12.19
N ASP A 31 -0.40 -13.00 13.42
CA ASP A 31 -1.15 -14.12 14.03
C ASP A 31 -2.57 -14.24 13.45
N LYS A 32 -3.14 -13.12 13.02
CA LYS A 32 -4.49 -13.04 12.46
C LYS A 32 -4.53 -12.09 11.28
N PRO A 33 -5.26 -12.43 10.19
CA PRO A 33 -5.37 -11.53 9.03
C PRO A 33 -5.83 -10.12 9.37
N GLY A 34 -6.70 -9.94 10.38
CA GLY A 34 -7.15 -8.62 10.82
C GLY A 34 -6.08 -7.70 11.41
N GLN A 35 -4.87 -8.20 11.59
CA GLN A 35 -3.71 -7.41 12.00
C GLN A 35 -2.96 -6.81 10.81
N LEU A 36 -3.37 -7.14 9.58
CA LEU A 36 -2.77 -6.65 8.35
C LEU A 36 -3.69 -5.66 7.66
N THR A 37 -3.15 -4.49 7.31
CA THR A 37 -3.78 -3.52 6.43
C THR A 37 -3.01 -3.48 5.11
N VAL A 38 -3.72 -3.65 4.02
CA VAL A 38 -3.20 -3.46 2.66
C VAL A 38 -3.67 -2.11 2.17
N LEU A 39 -2.73 -1.23 1.86
CA LEU A 39 -2.98 0.15 1.47
C LEU A 39 -2.64 0.37 0.01
N HIS A 40 -3.56 0.92 -0.76
CA HIS A 40 -3.26 1.48 -2.07
C HIS A 40 -3.34 2.99 -2.02
N VAL A 41 -2.31 3.67 -2.51
CA VAL A 41 -2.28 5.13 -2.64
C VAL A 41 -2.45 5.49 -4.10
N ALA A 42 -3.55 6.19 -4.40
CA ALA A 42 -3.87 6.67 -5.74
C ALA A 42 -3.50 8.15 -5.88
N PRO A 43 -3.19 8.62 -7.11
CA PRO A 43 -2.97 10.03 -7.35
C PRO A 43 -4.22 10.86 -7.03
N PRO A 44 -4.06 12.10 -6.54
CA PRO A 44 -5.22 12.98 -6.32
C PRO A 44 -5.97 13.26 -7.62
N ILE A 45 -7.27 13.53 -7.51
CA ILE A 45 -8.12 13.90 -8.66
C ILE A 45 -7.59 15.10 -9.44
N THR A 46 -7.01 16.06 -8.77
CA THR A 46 -6.44 17.25 -9.38
C THR A 46 -5.44 16.96 -10.49
N HIS A 47 -4.69 15.87 -10.38
CA HIS A 47 -3.72 15.46 -11.40
C HIS A 47 -4.41 14.94 -12.68
N PHE A 48 -5.59 14.36 -12.56
CA PHE A 48 -6.37 13.91 -13.72
C PHE A 48 -7.08 15.07 -14.42
N ALA A 49 -7.55 16.05 -13.65
CA ALA A 49 -8.18 17.26 -14.19
C ALA A 49 -7.21 18.09 -15.03
N GLU A 50 -5.95 18.13 -14.65
CA GLU A 50 -4.90 18.80 -15.42
C GLU A 50 -4.53 18.04 -16.71
N ALA A 51 -4.64 16.71 -16.71
CA ALA A 51 -4.27 15.85 -17.83
C ALA A 51 -5.37 15.79 -18.90
N ASP A 52 -6.65 15.81 -18.53
CA ASP A 52 -7.78 15.71 -19.44
C ASP A 52 -9.02 16.42 -18.89
N PRO A 53 -9.29 17.68 -19.37
CA PRO A 53 -10.45 18.47 -18.90
C PRO A 53 -11.80 17.81 -19.17
N VAL A 54 -11.91 16.89 -20.15
CA VAL A 54 -13.18 16.23 -20.49
C VAL A 54 -13.54 15.16 -19.45
N ILE A 55 -12.54 14.50 -18.89
CA ILE A 55 -12.75 13.49 -17.86
C ILE A 55 -13.14 14.15 -16.51
N SER A 56 -12.69 15.38 -16.28
CA SER A 56 -12.91 16.08 -15.01
C SER A 56 -14.37 16.48 -14.77
N TRP A 57 -15.19 16.56 -15.83
CA TRP A 57 -16.55 17.10 -15.71
C TRP A 57 -17.62 16.06 -15.36
N ASN A 58 -17.35 14.79 -15.57
CA ASN A 58 -18.45 13.86 -15.68
C ASN A 58 -18.55 12.73 -14.69
N THR A 59 -17.78 12.62 -13.62
CA THR A 59 -18.13 11.53 -12.68
C THR A 59 -17.03 11.00 -11.76
N VAL A 60 -15.86 11.55 -11.77
CA VAL A 60 -14.80 11.01 -10.92
C VAL A 60 -14.70 11.84 -9.65
N ASN A 61 -15.52 11.54 -8.66
CA ASN A 61 -15.25 12.01 -7.31
C ASN A 61 -14.36 10.98 -6.60
N ASP A 62 -13.64 11.40 -5.57
CA ASP A 62 -12.75 10.52 -4.80
C ASP A 62 -13.49 9.34 -4.19
N GLU A 63 -14.73 9.54 -3.81
CA GLU A 63 -15.58 8.49 -3.21
C GLU A 63 -15.87 7.35 -4.20
N ALA A 64 -16.23 7.68 -5.44
CA ALA A 64 -16.45 6.67 -6.48
C ALA A 64 -15.16 5.95 -6.86
N ARG A 65 -14.05 6.67 -6.91
CA ARG A 65 -12.73 6.07 -7.16
C ARG A 65 -12.31 5.15 -6.03
N GLU A 66 -12.50 5.58 -4.80
CA GLU A 66 -12.22 4.77 -3.62
C GLU A 66 -12.98 3.47 -3.65
N GLY A 67 -14.29 3.52 -3.91
CA GLY A 67 -15.13 2.32 -4.03
C GLY A 67 -14.64 1.36 -5.11
N HIS A 68 -14.29 1.87 -6.28
CA HIS A 68 -13.76 1.06 -7.38
C HIS A 68 -12.41 0.39 -7.01
N LEU A 69 -11.51 1.15 -6.42
CA LEU A 69 -10.21 0.64 -6.01
C LEU A 69 -10.31 -0.39 -4.88
N LEU A 70 -11.23 -0.19 -3.94
CA LEU A 70 -11.52 -1.17 -2.90
C LEU A 70 -12.05 -2.48 -3.50
N GLU A 71 -12.95 -2.41 -4.47
CA GLU A 71 -13.43 -3.61 -5.17
C GLU A 71 -12.30 -4.34 -5.88
N MET A 72 -11.39 -3.61 -6.52
CA MET A 72 -10.20 -4.20 -7.16
C MET A 72 -9.31 -4.93 -6.15
N LEU A 73 -9.07 -4.34 -4.97
CA LEU A 73 -8.30 -4.99 -3.91
C LEU A 73 -9.01 -6.24 -3.39
N GLN A 74 -10.28 -6.15 -3.11
CA GLN A 74 -11.08 -7.26 -2.61
C GLN A 74 -11.09 -8.42 -3.60
N LYS A 75 -11.17 -8.13 -4.90
CA LYS A 75 -11.12 -9.13 -5.95
C LYS A 75 -9.73 -9.77 -6.06
N LYS A 76 -8.68 -8.96 -6.01
CA LYS A 76 -7.30 -9.45 -6.11
C LYS A 76 -6.92 -10.34 -4.93
N TYR A 77 -7.39 -10.01 -3.74
CA TYR A 77 -7.11 -10.73 -2.50
C TYR A 77 -8.35 -11.48 -1.99
N SER A 78 -9.04 -12.17 -2.89
CA SER A 78 -10.26 -12.92 -2.58
C SER A 78 -10.02 -14.33 -2.04
N ASP A 79 -8.78 -14.82 -2.08
CA ASP A 79 -8.43 -16.12 -1.50
C ASP A 79 -8.76 -16.15 0.01
N PRO A 80 -9.29 -17.27 0.54
CA PRO A 80 -9.63 -17.37 1.97
C PRO A 80 -8.48 -17.02 2.94
N LYS A 81 -7.22 -17.18 2.53
CA LYS A 81 -6.07 -16.82 3.38
C LYS A 81 -6.03 -15.34 3.74
N TYR A 82 -6.67 -14.49 2.93
CA TYR A 82 -6.76 -13.04 3.18
C TYR A 82 -8.03 -12.61 3.91
N ALA A 83 -8.89 -13.56 4.27
CA ALA A 83 -10.14 -13.23 4.97
C ALA A 83 -9.85 -12.50 6.28
N GLY A 84 -10.41 -11.31 6.44
CA GLY A 84 -10.18 -10.45 7.61
C GLY A 84 -9.13 -9.37 7.42
N VAL A 85 -8.34 -9.40 6.34
CA VAL A 85 -7.41 -8.31 6.00
C VAL A 85 -8.18 -7.02 5.78
N HIS A 86 -7.66 -5.92 6.31
CA HIS A 86 -8.22 -4.59 6.09
C HIS A 86 -7.64 -3.98 4.81
N PHE A 87 -8.52 -3.44 3.97
CA PHE A 87 -8.11 -2.71 2.77
C PHE A 87 -8.39 -1.22 2.95
N HIS A 88 -7.42 -0.40 2.58
CA HIS A 88 -7.49 1.04 2.71
C HIS A 88 -7.03 1.70 1.41
N ILE A 89 -7.75 2.74 0.99
CA ILE A 89 -7.37 3.58 -0.14
C ILE A 89 -7.05 4.97 0.39
N ALA A 90 -5.93 5.52 -0.04
CA ALA A 90 -5.55 6.90 0.23
C ALA A 90 -5.26 7.61 -1.09
N PHE A 91 -5.39 8.93 -1.10
CA PHE A 91 -5.11 9.77 -2.27
C PHE A 91 -4.00 10.75 -1.92
N GLY A 92 -2.97 10.78 -2.72
CA GLY A 92 -1.86 11.68 -2.49
C GLY A 92 -0.53 11.16 -3.00
N SER A 93 0.54 11.63 -2.41
CA SER A 93 1.89 11.17 -2.71
C SER A 93 2.17 9.86 -1.96
N PRO A 94 2.61 8.80 -2.66
CA PRO A 94 2.67 7.46 -2.07
C PRO A 94 3.44 7.37 -0.75
N ALA A 95 4.67 7.83 -0.71
CA ALA A 95 5.49 7.67 0.50
C ALA A 95 4.93 8.44 1.70
N GLU A 96 4.45 9.66 1.48
CA GLU A 96 3.85 10.49 2.53
C GLU A 96 2.57 9.86 3.06
N GLU A 97 1.71 9.37 2.18
CA GLU A 97 0.46 8.73 2.58
C GLU A 97 0.69 7.39 3.29
N ILE A 98 1.65 6.60 2.84
CA ILE A 98 2.04 5.36 3.53
C ILE A 98 2.48 5.67 4.96
N ALA A 99 3.37 6.64 5.14
CA ALA A 99 3.86 7.03 6.45
C ALA A 99 2.75 7.61 7.34
N ARG A 100 1.86 8.42 6.76
CA ARG A 100 0.73 9.01 7.48
C ARG A 100 -0.24 7.95 7.98
N VAL A 101 -0.68 7.05 7.10
CA VAL A 101 -1.60 5.97 7.45
C VAL A 101 -0.98 5.02 8.47
N ALA A 102 0.29 4.66 8.28
CA ALA A 102 0.99 3.81 9.24
C ALA A 102 1.00 4.42 10.65
N LYS A 103 1.19 5.73 10.75
CA LYS A 103 1.17 6.43 12.04
C LYS A 103 -0.23 6.48 12.64
N GLU A 104 -1.24 6.80 11.85
CA GLU A 104 -2.65 6.84 12.29
C GLU A 104 -3.13 5.47 12.77
N ASP A 105 -2.80 4.43 12.02
CA ASP A 105 -3.16 3.04 12.36
C ASP A 105 -2.27 2.45 13.46
N GLN A 106 -1.27 3.19 13.92
CA GLN A 106 -0.31 2.71 14.90
C GLN A 106 0.38 1.41 14.45
N ALA A 107 0.76 1.36 13.18
CA ALA A 107 1.46 0.20 12.63
C ALA A 107 2.80 0.00 13.35
N GLU A 108 3.09 -1.24 13.68
CA GLU A 108 4.35 -1.63 14.32
C GLU A 108 5.41 -2.01 13.28
N LEU A 109 4.98 -2.25 12.05
CA LEU A 109 5.84 -2.64 10.94
C LEU A 109 5.19 -2.28 9.61
N ILE A 110 6.00 -1.70 8.72
CA ILE A 110 5.63 -1.54 7.30
C ILE A 110 6.47 -2.55 6.52
N MET A 111 5.83 -3.28 5.61
CA MET A 111 6.54 -4.16 4.68
C MET A 111 6.22 -3.75 3.25
N LEU A 112 7.25 -3.58 2.43
CA LEU A 112 7.06 -3.22 1.04
C LEU A 112 8.16 -3.83 0.16
N PRO A 113 7.88 -4.04 -1.13
CA PRO A 113 8.91 -4.52 -2.04
C PRO A 113 9.95 -3.41 -2.30
N SER A 114 11.16 -3.81 -2.65
CA SER A 114 12.22 -2.86 -3.01
C SER A 114 11.89 -2.08 -4.28
N HIS A 115 11.08 -2.66 -5.19
CA HIS A 115 10.64 -2.07 -6.45
C HIS A 115 9.14 -2.27 -6.65
N GLY A 116 8.50 -1.30 -7.32
CA GLY A 116 7.12 -1.39 -7.75
C GLY A 116 7.01 -1.66 -9.25
N ARG A 117 5.95 -1.12 -9.88
CA ARG A 117 5.63 -1.30 -11.30
C ARG A 117 6.73 -0.88 -12.27
N THR A 118 7.56 0.10 -11.91
CA THR A 118 8.55 0.69 -12.80
C THR A 118 9.84 -0.12 -12.92
N GLY A 119 10.01 -1.18 -12.15
CA GLY A 119 11.07 -2.17 -12.34
C GLY A 119 12.47 -1.61 -12.49
N LEU A 120 12.97 -0.86 -11.51
CA LEU A 120 14.34 -0.37 -11.49
C LEU A 120 15.32 -1.54 -11.32
N ALA A 121 16.58 -1.33 -11.75
CA ALA A 121 17.62 -2.34 -11.67
C ALA A 121 17.75 -2.97 -10.26
N ARG A 122 18.02 -4.27 -10.20
CA ARG A 122 18.03 -5.12 -8.99
C ARG A 122 18.89 -4.63 -7.83
N ILE A 123 19.76 -3.66 -8.06
CA ILE A 123 20.75 -3.17 -7.09
C ILE A 123 20.24 -1.96 -6.31
N MET A 124 19.19 -1.28 -6.79
CA MET A 124 18.71 -0.04 -6.21
C MET A 124 17.35 -0.23 -5.54
N ILE A 125 17.17 0.37 -4.37
CA ILE A 125 15.88 0.50 -3.74
C ILE A 125 15.06 1.54 -4.52
N GLY A 126 13.78 1.25 -4.81
CA GLY A 126 12.89 2.18 -5.49
C GLY A 126 12.67 3.47 -4.71
N SER A 127 12.30 4.53 -5.40
CA SER A 127 12.12 5.87 -4.80
C SER A 127 11.06 5.89 -3.70
N VAL A 128 9.97 5.17 -3.86
CA VAL A 128 8.91 5.09 -2.83
C VAL A 128 9.43 4.37 -1.59
N ALA A 129 10.09 3.22 -1.76
CA ALA A 129 10.64 2.45 -0.64
C ALA A 129 11.68 3.26 0.14
N GLU A 130 12.60 3.92 -0.55
CA GLU A 130 13.60 4.79 0.09
C GLU A 130 12.95 5.90 0.91
N ARG A 131 11.96 6.56 0.34
CA ARG A 131 11.27 7.66 1.01
C ARG A 131 10.43 7.19 2.19
N VAL A 132 9.77 6.04 2.09
CA VAL A 132 9.05 5.45 3.23
C VAL A 132 10.01 5.16 4.38
N VAL A 133 11.17 4.59 4.10
CA VAL A 133 12.19 4.34 5.14
C VAL A 133 12.58 5.63 5.86
N ARG A 134 12.66 6.75 5.17
CA ARG A 134 12.98 8.05 5.77
C ARG A 134 11.85 8.64 6.61
N LEU A 135 10.59 8.43 6.19
CA LEU A 135 9.43 9.09 6.77
C LEU A 135 8.73 8.26 7.85
N ALA A 136 8.90 6.95 7.84
CA ALA A 136 8.17 6.05 8.73
C ALA A 136 8.52 6.27 10.21
N HIS A 137 7.50 6.19 11.08
CA HIS A 137 7.67 6.23 12.52
C HIS A 137 8.00 4.87 13.13
N CYS A 138 7.94 3.80 12.33
CA CYS A 138 8.14 2.41 12.75
C CYS A 138 9.14 1.71 11.85
N PRO A 139 9.61 0.51 12.22
CA PRO A 139 10.48 -0.30 11.37
C PRO A 139 9.86 -0.58 10.00
N VAL A 140 10.72 -0.66 8.99
CA VAL A 140 10.33 -0.93 7.61
C VAL A 140 11.12 -2.13 7.11
N PHE A 141 10.39 -3.17 6.69
CA PHE A 141 10.97 -4.31 6.00
C PHE A 141 10.87 -4.08 4.49
N VAL A 142 12.01 -4.05 3.85
CA VAL A 142 12.10 -3.94 2.39
C VAL A 142 12.43 -5.30 1.84
N LEU A 143 11.47 -5.90 1.10
CA LEU A 143 11.68 -7.19 0.46
C LEU A 143 12.49 -7.00 -0.82
N ARG A 144 13.57 -7.74 -0.91
CA ARG A 144 14.41 -7.80 -2.10
C ARG A 144 14.08 -9.06 -2.91
N ASP A 145 14.26 -8.96 -4.23
CA ASP A 145 14.11 -10.10 -5.13
C ASP A 145 15.23 -11.14 -4.94
#